data_a50d550a1ceb2cdfc1ed9369217aafa5
#
_entry.id   a50d550a1ceb2cdfc1ed9369217aafa5
#
_cell.length_a   1.000
_cell.length_b   1.000
_cell.length_c   1.000
_cell.angle_alpha   90.00
_cell.angle_beta   90.00
_cell.angle_gamma   90.00
#
_symmetry.space_group_name_H-M   'P 1'
#
loop_
_entity.id
_entity.type
_entity.pdbx_description
1 polymer ?
#
loop_
_entity_poly.entity_id
_entity_poly.type
_entity_poly.pdbx_seq_one_letter_code
_entity_poly.pdbx_strand_id
1 'polypeptide(L)'
;MQAMDEAWVDSQGNDPDDRHEEGGWIYMDLTTAAFVTRRAPTGMRSRLSLANPPLLPNHLIVGTFHTHPHPASEGWATEPSTQDALAARHTGVPWLIRAEDGDHCTGPDSRRGGIGGDAGYPL
;
A
#
# COMPACT_ATOMS: atom_id res chain seq x y z
N MET A 1 -5.53 2.48 -10.23
CA MET A 1 -6.63 2.22 -9.25
C MET A 1 -7.06 3.55 -8.67
N GLN A 2 -8.34 3.83 -8.69
CA GLN A 2 -8.86 5.14 -8.26
C GLN A 2 -8.53 5.44 -6.79
N ALA A 3 -8.69 4.48 -5.91
CA ALA A 3 -8.39 4.68 -4.48
C ALA A 3 -6.92 5.01 -4.24
N MET A 4 -6.01 4.40 -5.01
CA MET A 4 -4.58 4.71 -4.93
C MET A 4 -4.30 6.11 -5.46
N ASP A 5 -4.98 6.52 -6.55
CA ASP A 5 -4.82 7.86 -7.11
C ASP A 5 -5.26 8.92 -6.10
N GLU A 6 -6.38 8.69 -5.43
CA GLU A 6 -6.88 9.58 -4.38
C GLU A 6 -5.93 9.62 -3.18
N ALA A 7 -5.44 8.45 -2.76
CA ALA A 7 -4.47 8.37 -1.67
C ALA A 7 -3.19 9.14 -2.00
N TRP A 8 -2.73 9.03 -3.23
CA TRP A 8 -1.54 9.76 -3.67
C TRP A 8 -1.73 11.27 -3.58
N VAL A 9 -2.86 11.77 -4.08
CA VAL A 9 -3.17 13.21 -4.00
C VAL A 9 -3.23 13.65 -2.54
N ASP A 10 -3.94 12.91 -1.70
CA ASP A 10 -4.08 13.25 -0.28
C ASP A 10 -2.73 13.23 0.45
N SER A 11 -1.85 12.30 0.09
CA SER A 11 -0.55 12.15 0.75
C SER A 11 0.42 13.27 0.45
N GLN A 12 0.21 14.02 -0.64
CA GLN A 12 1.10 15.14 -0.98
C GLN A 12 0.89 16.36 -0.08
N GLY A 13 -0.32 16.53 0.50
CA GLY A 13 -0.61 17.67 1.33
C GLY A 13 -0.60 18.98 0.54
N ASN A 14 -0.50 20.10 1.25
CA ASN A 14 -0.46 21.43 0.65
C ASN A 14 0.97 21.86 0.30
N ASP A 15 1.96 21.31 1.00
CA ASP A 15 3.38 21.57 0.75
C ASP A 15 4.21 20.37 1.23
N PRO A 16 5.54 20.39 1.00
CA PRO A 16 6.39 19.25 1.38
C PRO A 16 6.36 18.88 2.85
N ASP A 17 6.08 19.82 3.74
CA ASP A 17 6.01 19.53 5.18
C ASP A 17 4.72 18.80 5.55
N ASP A 18 3.70 18.87 4.70
CA ASP A 18 2.41 18.21 4.92
C ASP A 18 2.36 16.81 4.33
N ARG A 19 3.40 16.35 3.67
CA ARG A 19 3.44 15.00 3.10
C ARG A 19 3.32 13.95 4.19
N HIS A 20 2.46 12.98 3.97
CA HIS A 20 2.18 11.91 4.92
C HIS A 20 1.72 10.66 4.16
N GLU A 21 1.79 9.52 4.81
CA GLU A 21 1.32 8.27 4.19
C GLU A 21 -0.19 8.17 4.23
N GLU A 22 -0.76 7.68 3.13
CA GLU A 22 -2.18 7.36 2.98
C GLU A 22 -2.31 5.97 2.40
N GLY A 23 -3.44 5.33 2.63
CA GLY A 23 -3.65 4.00 2.09
C GLY A 23 -4.94 3.38 2.56
N GLY A 24 -5.01 2.06 2.46
CA GLY A 24 -6.18 1.32 2.85
C GLY A 24 -6.13 -0.14 2.45
N TRP A 25 -7.30 -0.74 2.33
CA TRP A 25 -7.47 -2.16 2.06
C TRP A 25 -8.26 -2.38 0.80
N ILE A 26 -7.97 -3.50 0.14
CA ILE A 26 -8.67 -3.96 -1.04
C ILE A 26 -9.41 -5.24 -0.64
N TYR A 27 -10.72 -5.24 -0.85
CA TYR A 27 -11.59 -6.37 -0.57
C TYR A 27 -12.12 -6.95 -1.86
N MET A 28 -12.46 -8.22 -1.84
CA MET A 28 -13.22 -8.87 -2.91
C MET A 28 -14.57 -9.31 -2.36
N ASP A 29 -15.65 -8.93 -3.04
CA ASP A 29 -17.00 -9.41 -2.76
C ASP A 29 -17.06 -10.89 -3.13
N LEU A 30 -17.40 -11.76 -2.17
CA LEU A 30 -17.42 -13.20 -2.40
C LEU A 30 -18.60 -13.66 -3.26
N THR A 31 -19.60 -12.81 -3.46
CA THR A 31 -20.72 -13.13 -4.34
C THR A 31 -20.43 -12.75 -5.79
N THR A 32 -19.88 -11.57 -6.01
CA THR A 32 -19.72 -11.00 -7.37
C THR A 32 -18.29 -11.04 -7.86
N ALA A 33 -17.31 -11.32 -6.98
CA ALA A 33 -15.88 -11.21 -7.23
C ALA A 33 -15.43 -9.77 -7.57
N ALA A 34 -16.27 -8.77 -7.36
CA ALA A 34 -15.91 -7.38 -7.57
C ALA A 34 -14.97 -6.89 -6.45
N PHE A 35 -14.06 -5.98 -6.79
CA PHE A 35 -13.15 -5.38 -5.81
C PHE A 35 -13.78 -4.12 -5.20
N VAL A 36 -13.56 -3.95 -3.91
CA VAL A 36 -14.01 -2.80 -3.14
C VAL A 36 -12.83 -2.31 -2.30
N THR A 37 -12.66 -1.00 -2.20
CA THR A 37 -11.58 -0.41 -1.42
C THR A 37 -12.14 0.36 -0.23
N ARG A 38 -11.35 0.40 0.84
CA ARG A 38 -11.63 1.24 2.01
C ARG A 38 -10.35 1.95 2.42
N ARG A 39 -10.47 3.25 2.68
CA ARG A 39 -9.34 4.06 3.13
C ARG A 39 -9.10 3.87 4.61
N ALA A 40 -7.82 3.77 5.00
CA ALA A 40 -7.41 3.81 6.39
C ALA A 40 -7.39 5.26 6.90
N PRO A 41 -7.41 5.47 8.21
CA PRO A 41 -7.16 6.79 8.77
C PRO A 41 -5.83 7.36 8.27
N THR A 42 -5.77 8.67 8.11
CA THR A 42 -4.57 9.38 7.67
C THR A 42 -3.36 8.95 8.48
N GLY A 43 -2.28 8.65 7.79
CA GLY A 43 -1.03 8.26 8.42
C GLY A 43 -0.19 9.44 8.88
N MET A 44 1.02 9.11 9.32
CA MET A 44 2.03 10.07 9.70
C MET A 44 2.99 10.29 8.53
N ARG A 45 4.00 11.13 8.72
CA ARG A 45 4.96 11.48 7.68
C ARG A 45 5.60 10.26 7.02
N SER A 46 5.94 9.23 7.79
CA SER A 46 6.61 8.03 7.29
C SER A 46 6.01 6.74 7.83
N ARG A 47 4.77 6.77 8.30
CA ARG A 47 4.12 5.61 8.92
C ARG A 47 2.63 5.62 8.67
N LEU A 48 2.07 4.45 8.39
CA LEU A 48 0.64 4.24 8.25
C LEU A 48 0.26 2.94 8.94
N SER A 49 -0.79 2.96 9.76
CA SER A 49 -1.30 1.73 10.35
C SER A 49 -2.39 1.13 9.48
N LEU A 50 -2.22 -0.15 9.14
CA LEU A 50 -3.23 -0.96 8.46
C LEU A 50 -3.68 -2.14 9.33
N ALA A 51 -3.57 -1.98 10.66
CA ALA A 51 -3.79 -3.08 11.60
C ALA A 51 -5.27 -3.40 11.85
N ASN A 52 -6.17 -2.46 11.60
CA ASN A 52 -7.58 -2.60 11.96
C ASN A 52 -8.49 -2.39 10.75
N PRO A 53 -8.54 -3.34 9.80
CA PRO A 53 -9.41 -3.20 8.65
C PRO A 53 -10.88 -3.22 9.05
N PRO A 54 -11.73 -2.38 8.42
CA PRO A 54 -13.17 -2.48 8.61
C PRO A 54 -13.69 -3.87 8.28
N LEU A 55 -14.62 -4.36 9.07
CA LEU A 55 -15.28 -5.63 8.78
C LEU A 55 -16.34 -5.41 7.70
N LEU A 56 -16.16 -6.07 6.56
CA LEU A 56 -17.15 -6.08 5.48
C LEU A 56 -17.70 -7.50 5.35
N PRO A 57 -18.98 -7.74 5.74
CA PRO A 57 -19.58 -9.06 5.61
C PRO A 57 -19.53 -9.57 4.16
N ASN A 58 -19.27 -10.86 3.98
CA ASN A 58 -19.18 -11.52 2.69
C ASN A 58 -18.07 -10.95 1.79
N HIS A 59 -17.02 -10.40 2.38
CA HIS A 59 -15.85 -9.89 1.66
C HIS A 59 -14.58 -10.48 2.23
N LEU A 60 -13.58 -10.62 1.38
CA LEU A 60 -12.25 -11.09 1.75
C LEU A 60 -11.24 -9.99 1.45
N ILE A 61 -10.33 -9.71 2.38
CA ILE A 61 -9.22 -8.81 2.11
C ILE A 61 -8.26 -9.52 1.19
N VAL A 62 -7.98 -8.91 0.02
CA VAL A 62 -7.12 -9.48 -1.00
C VAL A 62 -5.86 -8.65 -1.25
N GLY A 63 -5.75 -7.51 -0.62
CA GLY A 63 -4.56 -6.67 -0.73
C GLY A 63 -4.66 -5.45 0.17
N THR A 64 -3.54 -4.75 0.26
CA THR A 64 -3.47 -3.42 0.87
C THR A 64 -2.79 -2.46 -0.09
N PHE A 65 -2.97 -1.17 0.12
CA PHE A 65 -2.28 -0.14 -0.64
C PHE A 65 -1.87 1.00 0.26
N HIS A 66 -0.74 1.60 -0.04
CA HIS A 66 -0.31 2.82 0.64
C HIS A 66 0.66 3.61 -0.25
N THR A 67 1.03 4.79 0.22
CA THR A 67 1.89 5.71 -0.53
C THR A 67 3.22 5.89 0.18
N HIS A 68 4.28 6.06 -0.65
CA HIS A 68 5.58 6.59 -0.21
C HIS A 68 5.67 8.00 -0.81
N PRO A 69 5.18 9.05 -0.12
CA PRO A 69 4.95 10.35 -0.73
C PRO A 69 6.21 11.20 -0.91
N HIS A 70 7.31 10.82 -0.28
CA HIS A 70 8.53 11.63 -0.28
C HIS A 70 9.42 11.26 -1.46
N PRO A 71 9.98 12.26 -2.16
CA PRO A 71 10.79 11.99 -3.34
C PRO A 71 12.19 11.46 -2.99
N ALA A 72 12.75 10.67 -3.90
CA ALA A 72 14.11 10.15 -3.78
C ALA A 72 15.14 11.29 -3.72
N SER A 73 14.86 12.42 -4.37
CA SER A 73 15.74 13.59 -4.35
C SER A 73 15.93 14.17 -2.95
N GLU A 74 15.04 13.85 -2.01
CA GLU A 74 15.14 14.25 -0.62
C GLU A 74 15.71 13.13 0.28
N GLY A 75 16.24 12.07 -0.31
CA GLY A 75 16.84 10.96 0.41
C GLY A 75 15.90 9.86 0.84
N TRP A 76 14.67 9.85 0.33
CA TRP A 76 13.67 8.85 0.69
C TRP A 76 13.69 7.68 -0.28
N ALA A 77 13.47 6.47 0.25
CA ALA A 77 13.33 5.29 -0.59
C ALA A 77 11.94 5.25 -1.24
N THR A 78 11.90 4.85 -2.50
CA THR A 78 10.64 4.74 -3.26
C THR A 78 10.16 3.30 -3.38
N GLU A 79 11.07 2.33 -3.29
CA GLU A 79 10.70 0.90 -3.35
C GLU A 79 10.06 0.45 -2.04
N PRO A 80 9.42 -0.74 -2.04
CA PRO A 80 8.90 -1.34 -0.81
C PRO A 80 9.98 -1.46 0.25
N SER A 81 9.66 -1.08 1.48
CA SER A 81 10.59 -1.21 2.59
C SER A 81 10.67 -2.66 3.08
N THR A 82 11.68 -2.95 3.90
CA THR A 82 11.77 -4.25 4.56
C THR A 82 10.52 -4.51 5.40
N GLN A 83 9.99 -3.48 6.05
CA GLN A 83 8.77 -3.62 6.86
C GLN A 83 7.56 -3.91 5.98
N ASP A 84 7.45 -3.30 4.79
CA ASP A 84 6.38 -3.61 3.83
C ASP A 84 6.44 -5.07 3.41
N ALA A 85 7.63 -5.58 3.11
CA ALA A 85 7.81 -6.97 2.72
C ALA A 85 7.43 -7.94 3.86
N LEU A 86 7.86 -7.64 5.08
CA LEU A 86 7.50 -8.44 6.25
C LEU A 86 6.00 -8.42 6.52
N ALA A 87 5.37 -7.26 6.38
CA ALA A 87 3.93 -7.12 6.58
C ALA A 87 3.15 -7.89 5.52
N ALA A 88 3.58 -7.85 4.26
CA ALA A 88 2.96 -8.64 3.20
C ALA A 88 3.03 -10.15 3.49
N ARG A 89 4.18 -10.61 3.96
CA ARG A 89 4.33 -12.02 4.37
C ARG A 89 3.42 -12.36 5.54
N HIS A 90 3.37 -11.50 6.54
CA HIS A 90 2.57 -11.72 7.74
C HIS A 90 1.06 -11.72 7.45
N THR A 91 0.60 -10.78 6.64
CA THR A 91 -0.82 -10.67 6.30
C THR A 91 -1.27 -11.66 5.23
N GLY A 92 -0.33 -12.21 4.46
CA GLY A 92 -0.64 -13.18 3.41
C GLY A 92 -1.27 -12.58 2.16
N VAL A 93 -1.24 -11.26 2.00
CA VAL A 93 -1.79 -10.57 0.83
C VAL A 93 -0.77 -9.59 0.25
N PRO A 94 -0.84 -9.30 -1.06
CA PRO A 94 0.07 -8.34 -1.67
C PRO A 94 -0.16 -6.92 -1.13
N TRP A 95 0.93 -6.18 -1.04
CA TRP A 95 0.96 -4.79 -0.62
C TRP A 95 1.39 -3.94 -1.80
N LEU A 96 0.50 -3.05 -2.25
CA LEU A 96 0.72 -2.15 -3.37
C LEU A 96 1.20 -0.81 -2.83
N ILE A 97 2.29 -0.29 -3.38
CA ILE A 97 2.88 0.96 -2.91
C ILE A 97 3.03 1.90 -4.09
N ARG A 98 2.50 3.11 -3.97
CA ARG A 98 2.76 4.17 -4.95
C ARG A 98 3.82 5.11 -4.44
N ALA A 99 4.81 5.37 -5.29
CA ALA A 99 5.87 6.33 -5.07
C ALA A 99 5.99 7.24 -6.30
N GLU A 100 6.91 8.20 -6.26
CA GLU A 100 7.08 9.13 -7.39
C GLU A 100 7.52 8.42 -8.67
N ASP A 101 8.23 7.30 -8.55
CA ASP A 101 8.70 6.52 -9.70
C ASP A 101 7.69 5.51 -10.22
N GLY A 102 6.48 5.47 -9.64
CA GLY A 102 5.41 4.57 -10.08
C GLY A 102 4.94 3.65 -8.98
N ASP A 103 4.20 2.62 -9.40
CA ASP A 103 3.60 1.65 -8.49
C ASP A 103 4.49 0.44 -8.35
N HIS A 104 4.61 -0.02 -7.11
CA HIS A 104 5.36 -1.21 -6.73
C HIS A 104 4.44 -2.20 -6.03
N CYS A 105 4.84 -3.45 -6.03
CA CYS A 105 4.12 -4.50 -5.31
C CYS A 105 5.12 -5.39 -4.60
N THR A 106 4.87 -5.68 -3.32
CA THR A 106 5.57 -6.74 -2.62
C THR A 106 4.55 -7.82 -2.24
N GLY A 107 4.89 -9.07 -2.51
CA GLY A 107 3.98 -10.19 -2.29
C GLY A 107 4.07 -10.78 -0.90
N PRO A 108 3.16 -11.73 -0.59
CA PRO A 108 3.22 -12.47 0.68
C PRO A 108 4.52 -13.26 0.83
N ASP A 109 5.07 -13.75 -0.28
CA ASP A 109 6.37 -14.42 -0.32
C ASP A 109 7.41 -13.46 -0.87
N SER A 110 7.92 -12.62 0.02
CA SER A 110 8.90 -11.60 -0.33
C SER A 110 10.33 -12.04 -0.10
N ARG A 111 10.59 -13.35 -0.19
CA ARG A 111 11.95 -13.90 -0.17
C ARG A 111 12.61 -13.67 -1.52
N ARG A 112 13.95 -13.60 -1.49
CA ARG A 112 14.72 -13.50 -2.72
C ARG A 112 14.43 -14.71 -3.63
N GLY A 113 14.11 -14.43 -4.89
CA GLY A 113 13.79 -15.47 -5.87
C GLY A 113 12.36 -15.96 -5.80
N GLY A 114 11.55 -15.48 -4.87
CA GLY A 114 10.13 -15.79 -4.86
C GLY A 114 9.36 -14.92 -5.82
N ILE A 115 8.06 -15.19 -5.94
CA ILE A 115 7.16 -14.34 -6.74
C ILE A 115 7.12 -12.96 -6.10
N GLY A 116 7.42 -11.94 -6.88
CA GLY A 116 7.57 -10.60 -6.38
C GLY A 116 8.93 -10.32 -5.76
N GLY A 117 9.67 -11.35 -5.35
CA GLY A 117 11.00 -11.24 -4.79
C GLY A 117 11.06 -10.34 -3.57
N ASP A 118 12.28 -9.91 -3.23
CA ASP A 118 12.51 -9.04 -2.08
C ASP A 118 12.14 -7.59 -2.35
N ALA A 119 12.28 -7.18 -3.61
CA ALA A 119 12.05 -5.80 -4.01
C ALA A 119 10.62 -5.53 -4.47
N GLY A 120 9.82 -6.59 -4.59
CA GLY A 120 8.53 -6.48 -5.22
C GLY A 120 8.64 -6.41 -6.74
N TYR A 121 7.55 -6.04 -7.40
CA TYR A 121 7.50 -5.95 -8.86
C TYR A 121 6.56 -4.80 -9.25
N PRO A 122 6.79 -4.18 -10.43
CA PRO A 122 5.92 -3.11 -10.92
C PRO A 122 4.51 -3.63 -11.23
N LEU A 123 3.53 -2.80 -11.03
CA LEU A 123 2.14 -3.11 -11.39
C LEU A 123 1.82 -2.71 -12.87
#